data_9638571355c68f103bac0db6fbb1e1c9
#
_entry.id   9638571355c68f103bac0db6fbb1e1c9
#
_cell.length_a   1.000
_cell.length_b   1.000
_cell.length_c   1.000
_cell.angle_alpha   90.00
_cell.angle_beta   90.00
_cell.angle_gamma   90.00
#
_symmetry.space_group_name_H-M   'P 1'
#
loop_
_entity.id
_entity.type
_entity.pdbx_description
1 polymer ?
#
loop_
_entity_poly.entity_id
_entity_poly.type
_entity_poly.pdbx_seq_one_letter_code
_entity_poly.pdbx_strand_id
1 'polypeptide(L)'
;SPGFGEPSDQVFTGELDGMKLCFLPRHGRGHVVPPSDLNFRANIDVLKRLGCTDILSLSAVGSLKEEHPPGSFVIIDQFIDRTFARNKSFFGPGLVAHVSVADPTCSRLGDAV
;
A
#
# COMPACT_ATOMS: atom_id res chain seq x y z
N SER A 1 -4.15 12.29 -12.07
CA SER A 1 -4.84 12.67 -10.82
C SER A 1 -4.47 14.09 -10.44
N PRO A 2 -5.40 15.01 -10.26
CA PRO A 2 -5.07 16.44 -10.18
C PRO A 2 -4.35 16.87 -8.90
N GLY A 3 -4.29 16.05 -7.86
CA GLY A 3 -3.68 16.45 -6.58
C GLY A 3 -2.26 15.93 -6.33
N PHE A 4 -2.00 14.70 -6.70
CA PHE A 4 -0.76 14.00 -6.35
C PHE A 4 0.00 13.46 -7.56
N GLY A 5 -0.43 13.80 -8.79
CA GLY A 5 0.13 13.26 -10.04
C GLY A 5 -0.46 11.92 -10.42
N GLU A 6 0.25 11.18 -11.26
CA GLU A 6 -0.24 9.91 -11.80
C GLU A 6 0.12 8.73 -10.88
N PRO A 7 -0.78 7.74 -10.74
CA PRO A 7 -0.47 6.48 -10.10
C PRO A 7 0.50 5.63 -10.93
N SER A 8 1.04 4.59 -10.33
CA SER A 8 2.06 3.73 -10.96
C SER A 8 1.57 3.01 -12.21
N ASP A 9 0.27 2.73 -12.31
CA ASP A 9 -0.37 2.08 -13.45
C ASP A 9 -1.89 2.31 -13.40
N GLN A 10 -2.59 1.79 -14.41
CA GLN A 10 -4.04 1.71 -14.43
C GLN A 10 -4.55 0.77 -13.32
N VAL A 11 -5.68 1.13 -12.71
CA VAL A 11 -6.35 0.26 -11.75
C VAL A 11 -7.25 -0.71 -12.50
N PHE A 12 -7.09 -1.99 -12.21
CA PHE A 12 -7.99 -3.04 -12.69
C PHE A 12 -9.12 -3.24 -11.69
N THR A 13 -10.34 -3.38 -12.19
CA THR A 13 -11.49 -3.66 -11.35
C THR A 13 -12.07 -5.02 -11.68
N GLY A 14 -12.57 -5.71 -10.68
CA GLY A 14 -13.16 -7.03 -10.82
C GLY A 14 -14.10 -7.34 -9.66
N GLU A 15 -14.64 -8.54 -9.68
CA GLU A 15 -15.51 -9.05 -8.62
C GLU A 15 -15.10 -10.49 -8.27
N LEU A 16 -15.04 -10.77 -7.00
CA LEU A 16 -14.81 -12.11 -6.45
C LEU A 16 -15.84 -12.38 -5.36
N ASP A 17 -16.66 -13.40 -5.54
CA ASP A 17 -17.71 -13.81 -4.59
C ASP A 17 -18.62 -12.64 -4.14
N GLY A 18 -19.00 -11.76 -5.09
CA GLY A 18 -19.83 -10.59 -4.81
C GLY A 18 -19.06 -9.39 -4.22
N MET A 19 -17.77 -9.54 -3.94
CA MET A 19 -16.92 -8.47 -3.46
C MET A 19 -16.28 -7.73 -4.63
N LYS A 20 -16.45 -6.42 -4.68
CA LYS A 20 -15.76 -5.57 -5.67
C LYS A 20 -14.30 -5.38 -5.27
N LEU A 21 -13.41 -5.63 -6.21
CA LEU A 21 -11.97 -5.52 -6.02
C LEU A 21 -11.39 -4.48 -6.97
N CYS A 22 -10.44 -3.70 -6.46
CA CYS A 22 -9.56 -2.83 -7.24
C CYS A 22 -8.13 -3.32 -7.09
N PHE A 23 -7.48 -3.63 -8.18
CA PHE A 23 -6.08 -4.07 -8.19
C PHE A 23 -5.20 -3.01 -8.84
N LEU A 24 -4.16 -2.57 -8.13
CA LEU A 24 -3.16 -1.62 -8.62
C LEU A 24 -1.78 -2.26 -8.59
N PRO A 25 -1.13 -2.49 -9.75
CA PRO A 25 0.27 -2.93 -9.79
C PRO A 25 1.17 -1.74 -9.44
N ARG A 26 1.57 -1.63 -8.17
CA ARG A 26 2.30 -0.45 -7.67
C ARG A 26 3.67 -0.22 -8.33
N HIS A 27 4.30 -1.27 -8.86
CA HIS A 27 5.55 -1.18 -9.62
C HIS A 27 5.34 -1.02 -11.13
N GLY A 28 4.10 -0.82 -11.57
CA GLY A 28 3.72 -0.78 -12.97
C GLY A 28 3.72 -2.16 -13.63
N ARG A 29 3.07 -2.24 -14.77
CA ARG A 29 3.06 -3.46 -15.58
C ARG A 29 4.48 -3.76 -16.09
N GLY A 30 4.94 -5.00 -15.89
CA GLY A 30 6.31 -5.37 -16.21
C GLY A 30 7.34 -4.97 -15.15
N HIS A 31 6.89 -4.48 -13.98
CA HIS A 31 7.76 -4.15 -12.84
C HIS A 31 8.84 -3.11 -13.21
N VAL A 32 8.42 -2.01 -13.82
CA VAL A 32 9.30 -0.98 -14.39
C VAL A 32 9.53 0.21 -13.46
N VAL A 33 8.74 0.35 -12.38
CA VAL A 33 8.86 1.45 -11.42
C VAL A 33 9.61 0.97 -10.18
N PRO A 34 10.82 1.46 -9.91
CA PRO A 34 11.56 1.07 -8.71
C PRO A 34 10.91 1.64 -7.43
N PRO A 35 11.16 1.03 -6.26
CA PRO A 35 10.52 1.45 -5.01
C PRO A 35 10.70 2.92 -4.65
N SER A 36 11.83 3.53 -5.02
CA SER A 36 12.11 4.93 -4.70
C SER A 36 11.30 5.91 -5.56
N ASP A 37 10.84 5.48 -6.72
CA ASP A 37 10.11 6.32 -7.68
C ASP A 37 8.60 6.13 -7.61
N LEU A 38 8.13 5.26 -6.71
CA LEU A 38 6.69 5.03 -6.53
C LEU A 38 6.00 6.30 -6.05
N ASN A 39 4.95 6.69 -6.75
CA ASN A 39 4.05 7.75 -6.30
C ASN A 39 3.01 7.19 -5.33
N PHE A 40 3.43 6.93 -4.08
CA PHE A 40 2.57 6.35 -3.05
C PHE A 40 1.29 7.16 -2.83
N ARG A 41 1.39 8.50 -2.86
CA ARG A 41 0.24 9.38 -2.64
C ARG A 41 -0.80 9.25 -3.75
N ALA A 42 -0.37 9.25 -5.00
CA ALA A 42 -1.29 9.06 -6.13
C ALA A 42 -1.91 7.67 -6.13
N ASN A 43 -1.15 6.63 -5.76
CA ASN A 43 -1.64 5.26 -5.67
C ASN A 43 -2.75 5.12 -4.61
N ILE A 44 -2.57 5.71 -3.45
CA ILE A 44 -3.59 5.69 -2.39
C ILE A 44 -4.78 6.57 -2.76
N ASP A 45 -4.54 7.76 -3.33
CA ASP A 45 -5.60 8.69 -3.73
C ASP A 45 -6.54 8.06 -4.78
N VAL A 46 -6.01 7.38 -5.79
CA VAL A 46 -6.84 6.75 -6.81
C VAL A 46 -7.71 5.63 -6.23
N LEU A 47 -7.18 4.80 -5.33
CA LEU A 47 -7.96 3.76 -4.66
C LEU A 47 -9.07 4.37 -3.78
N LYS A 48 -8.77 5.44 -3.05
CA LYS A 48 -9.77 6.16 -2.26
C LYS A 48 -10.89 6.73 -3.13
N ARG A 49 -10.56 7.33 -4.27
CA ARG A 49 -11.54 7.88 -5.23
C ARG A 49 -12.41 6.81 -5.86
N LEU A 50 -11.89 5.60 -6.03
CA LEU A 50 -12.65 4.43 -6.50
C LEU A 50 -13.57 3.82 -5.43
N GLY A 51 -13.55 4.35 -4.21
CA GLY A 51 -14.42 3.92 -3.12
C GLY A 51 -13.87 2.73 -2.33
N CYS A 52 -12.59 2.40 -2.46
CA CYS A 52 -11.98 1.36 -1.63
C CYS A 52 -12.05 1.75 -0.15
N THR A 53 -12.56 0.85 0.68
CA THR A 53 -12.68 1.01 2.13
C THR A 53 -11.50 0.38 2.86
N ASP A 54 -10.94 -0.65 2.27
CA ASP A 54 -9.82 -1.42 2.82
C ASP A 54 -8.74 -1.60 1.75
N ILE A 55 -7.49 -1.68 2.16
CA ILE A 55 -6.35 -1.91 1.26
C ILE A 55 -5.53 -3.08 1.79
N LEU A 56 -5.34 -4.07 0.94
CA LEU A 56 -4.42 -5.17 1.17
C LEU A 56 -3.15 -4.95 0.34
N SER A 57 -2.02 -4.75 1.00
CA SER A 57 -0.72 -4.56 0.34
C SER A 57 0.07 -5.86 0.38
N LEU A 58 0.39 -6.40 -0.78
CA LEU A 58 1.18 -7.62 -0.92
C LEU A 58 2.61 -7.29 -1.32
N SER A 59 3.59 -7.91 -0.64
CA SER A 59 5.01 -7.75 -0.93
C SER A 59 5.74 -9.06 -0.77
N ALA A 60 6.69 -9.33 -1.67
CA ALA A 60 7.67 -10.37 -1.44
C ALA A 60 8.81 -9.79 -0.60
N VAL A 61 9.24 -10.53 0.42
CA VAL A 61 10.27 -10.10 1.37
C VAL A 61 11.22 -11.27 1.69
N GLY A 62 12.42 -10.95 2.19
CA GLY A 62 13.31 -11.95 2.76
C GLY A 62 12.97 -12.18 4.23
N SER A 63 12.96 -13.46 4.64
CA SER A 63 12.80 -13.84 6.03
C SER A 63 14.14 -13.80 6.76
N LEU A 64 14.13 -13.31 8.00
CA LEU A 64 15.26 -13.39 8.94
C LEU A 64 15.06 -14.48 10.00
N LYS A 65 14.01 -15.29 9.85
CA LYS A 65 13.66 -16.36 10.78
C LYS A 65 13.38 -17.66 10.03
N GLU A 66 13.91 -18.76 10.53
CA GLU A 66 13.69 -20.09 9.94
C GLU A 66 12.24 -20.57 10.05
N GLU A 67 11.52 -20.11 11.08
CA GLU A 67 10.09 -20.43 11.28
C GLU A 67 9.17 -19.84 10.20
N HIS A 68 9.68 -18.92 9.37
CA HIS A 68 9.00 -18.33 8.23
C HIS A 68 9.71 -18.68 6.92
N PRO A 69 9.60 -19.93 6.46
CA PRO A 69 10.25 -20.36 5.23
C PRO A 69 9.60 -19.74 3.98
N PRO A 70 10.29 -19.80 2.81
CA PRO A 70 9.70 -19.39 1.54
C PRO A 70 8.35 -20.08 1.29
N GLY A 71 7.37 -19.31 0.79
CA GLY A 71 6.00 -19.77 0.59
C GLY A 71 5.07 -19.50 1.77
N SER A 72 5.59 -19.05 2.90
CA SER A 72 4.76 -18.61 4.01
C SER A 72 4.19 -17.20 3.77
N PHE A 73 2.94 -16.98 4.20
CA PHE A 73 2.35 -15.66 4.31
C PHE A 73 2.46 -15.18 5.75
N VAL A 74 2.79 -13.92 5.93
CA VAL A 74 2.90 -13.29 7.25
C VAL A 74 2.02 -12.06 7.28
N ILE A 75 1.06 -12.01 8.18
CA ILE A 75 0.27 -10.81 8.47
C ILE A 75 1.09 -9.97 9.46
N ILE A 76 1.51 -8.79 9.04
CA ILE A 76 2.31 -7.92 9.89
C ILE A 76 1.41 -7.12 10.85
N ASP A 77 1.89 -6.89 12.06
CA ASP A 77 1.27 -6.04 13.06
C ASP A 77 2.03 -4.71 13.25
N GLN A 78 3.31 -4.68 12.88
CA GLN A 78 4.14 -3.47 12.99
C GLN A 78 5.24 -3.47 11.93
N PHE A 79 5.84 -2.30 11.70
CA PHE A 79 7.00 -2.15 10.82
C PHE A 79 7.98 -1.08 11.36
N ILE A 80 9.20 -1.15 10.90
CA ILE A 80 10.21 -0.11 11.13
C ILE A 80 10.51 0.57 9.79
N ASP A 81 10.15 1.85 9.69
CA ASP A 81 10.45 2.64 8.50
C ASP A 81 11.87 3.20 8.57
N ARG A 82 12.74 2.66 7.73
CA ARG A 82 14.10 3.16 7.53
C ARG A 82 14.30 3.87 6.19
N THR A 83 13.23 4.18 5.50
CA THR A 83 13.33 4.90 4.22
C THR A 83 13.70 6.37 4.46
N PHE A 84 14.43 6.94 3.50
CA PHE A 84 14.80 8.35 3.49
C PHE A 84 14.56 8.96 2.11
N ALA A 85 14.56 10.29 2.03
CA ALA A 85 14.36 11.03 0.79
C ALA A 85 13.05 10.69 0.05
N ARG A 86 12.00 10.30 0.77
CA ARG A 86 10.67 10.00 0.25
C ARG A 86 9.64 10.96 0.78
N ASN A 87 8.61 11.24 -0.02
CA ASN A 87 7.43 11.93 0.47
C ASN A 87 6.68 11.04 1.46
N LYS A 88 6.61 11.48 2.73
CA LYS A 88 6.00 10.72 3.83
C LYS A 88 4.64 11.27 4.28
N SER A 89 4.11 12.29 3.61
CA SER A 89 2.87 12.95 4.01
C SER A 89 2.02 13.32 2.82
N PHE A 90 0.70 13.25 2.99
CA PHE A 90 -0.28 13.86 2.09
C PHE A 90 -0.43 15.37 2.32
N PHE A 91 0.09 15.87 3.44
CA PHE A 91 0.01 17.26 3.85
C PHE A 91 1.30 18.00 3.52
N GLY A 92 1.21 19.32 3.39
CA GLY A 92 2.33 20.19 3.06
C GLY A 92 2.25 21.53 3.80
N PRO A 93 2.96 22.55 3.33
CA PRO A 93 2.84 23.90 3.90
C PRO A 93 1.38 24.35 3.96
N GLY A 94 0.97 24.86 5.12
CA GLY A 94 -0.40 25.35 5.36
C GLY A 94 -1.31 24.37 6.11
N LEU A 95 -1.03 23.09 6.07
CA LEU A 95 -1.76 22.10 6.86
C LEU A 95 -0.82 20.99 7.32
N VAL A 96 -0.71 20.80 8.61
CA VAL A 96 0.09 19.74 9.22
C VAL A 96 -0.84 18.77 9.94
N ALA A 97 -0.66 17.48 9.73
CA ALA A 97 -1.37 16.44 10.44
C ALA A 97 -0.39 15.36 10.93
N HIS A 98 -0.70 14.81 12.09
CA HIS A 98 0.04 13.70 12.70
C HIS A 98 -0.91 12.51 12.86
N VAL A 99 -0.46 11.34 12.47
CA VAL A 99 -1.17 10.09 12.71
C VAL A 99 -0.33 9.20 13.60
N SER A 100 -0.99 8.48 14.52
CA SER A 100 -0.31 7.48 15.34
C SER A 100 0.08 6.29 14.45
N VAL A 101 1.27 5.74 14.68
CA VAL A 101 1.75 4.48 14.11
C VAL A 101 1.90 3.40 15.19
N ALA A 102 1.22 3.57 16.32
CA ALA A 102 1.20 2.55 17.38
C ALA A 102 0.53 1.26 16.89
N ASP A 103 -0.57 1.41 16.15
CA ASP A 103 -1.29 0.30 15.53
C ASP A 103 -1.45 0.61 14.03
N PRO A 104 -0.41 0.36 13.20
CA PRO A 104 -0.38 0.81 11.81
C PRO A 104 -1.20 -0.07 10.87
N THR A 105 -1.61 -1.25 11.30
CA THR A 105 -2.35 -2.22 10.50
C THR A 105 -3.75 -2.47 11.08
N CYS A 106 -4.66 -2.86 10.22
CA CYS A 106 -6.04 -3.15 10.63
C CYS A 106 -6.18 -4.59 11.11
N SER A 107 -6.36 -4.81 12.43
CA SER A 107 -6.55 -6.14 13.00
C SER A 107 -7.77 -6.85 12.41
N ARG A 108 -8.90 -6.15 12.24
CA ARG A 108 -10.10 -6.72 11.61
C ARG A 108 -9.82 -7.31 10.23
N LEU A 109 -9.04 -6.63 9.40
CA LEU A 109 -8.66 -7.13 8.07
C LEU A 109 -7.64 -8.27 8.20
N GLY A 110 -6.67 -8.13 9.09
CA GLY A 110 -5.66 -9.16 9.35
C GLY A 110 -6.27 -10.48 9.82
N ASP A 111 -7.31 -10.43 10.66
CA ASP A 111 -8.02 -11.62 11.13
C ASP A 111 -8.89 -12.28 10.04
N ALA A 112 -9.20 -11.56 8.96
CA ALA A 112 -10.05 -12.03 7.87
C ALA A 112 -9.27 -12.67 6.71
N VAL A 113 -7.96 -12.45 6.63
CA VAL A 113 -7.09 -12.96 5.55
C VAL A 113 -6.08 -13.96 6.06
#